data_5e1592d873ecfe576b2d1aaf91515f97
#
_entry.id   5e1592d873ecfe576b2d1aaf91515f97
#
_cell.length_a   1.000
_cell.length_b   1.000
_cell.length_c   1.000
_cell.angle_alpha   90.00
_cell.angle_beta   90.00
_cell.angle_gamma   90.00
#
_symmetry.space_group_name_H-M   'P 1'
#
loop_
_entity.id
_entity.type
_entity.pdbx_description
1 polymer ?
#
loop_
_entity_poly.entity_id
_entity_poly.type
_entity_poly.pdbx_seq_one_letter_code
_entity_poly.pdbx_strand_id
1 'polypeptide(L)'
;MSEPKPIQIFSNTNVNIGVNVIKSPVKLTILEMLRDRDMEFDEIVSNTGKSKSTVSVHLKSLRESGIISYKVHPVDNRKKIFYINSKYIGSVDGSDNTQIQETQADYLVKNIVDEDAEFSTLLFHTLKAMLIQEGINIDPILQSTGNSIGKSIFNKLYDDDLDVFMNNLAEFWQRKGLGRLTFNIGQIIKITTYDCFECELLPKTGKPACFLDTGIFEGLFTEFFNLPVKVIETQCYTMGDEKCVFEVEPLGIKS
;
A
#
# COMPACT_ATOMS: atom_id res chain seq x y z
N MET A 1 -24.76 -14.51 -0.14
CA MET A 1 -24.58 -13.44 -1.16
C MET A 1 -23.16 -12.99 -0.98
N SER A 2 -22.32 -13.00 -2.04
CA SER A 2 -20.94 -12.47 -1.93
C SER A 2 -21.02 -10.96 -1.70
N GLU A 3 -20.25 -10.47 -0.73
CA GLU A 3 -20.12 -9.04 -0.49
C GLU A 3 -19.76 -8.29 -1.79
N PRO A 4 -20.32 -7.09 -2.02
CA PRO A 4 -19.97 -6.31 -3.18
C PRO A 4 -18.48 -5.95 -3.12
N LYS A 5 -17.74 -6.26 -4.20
CA LYS A 5 -16.32 -5.91 -4.27
C LYS A 5 -16.16 -4.39 -4.34
N PRO A 6 -15.17 -3.82 -3.64
CA PRO A 6 -14.92 -2.38 -3.65
C PRO A 6 -14.62 -1.87 -5.06
N ILE A 7 -15.07 -0.66 -5.35
CA ILE A 7 -14.74 0.05 -6.60
C ILE A 7 -13.25 0.34 -6.61
N GLN A 8 -12.53 -0.08 -7.66
CA GLN A 8 -11.09 0.19 -7.80
C GLN A 8 -10.81 1.35 -8.74
N ILE A 9 -9.79 2.14 -8.41
CA ILE A 9 -9.40 3.35 -9.13
C ILE A 9 -7.96 3.19 -9.63
N PHE A 10 -7.75 3.39 -10.94
CA PHE A 10 -6.45 3.31 -11.59
C PHE A 10 -6.13 4.60 -12.35
N SER A 11 -4.89 5.05 -12.31
CA SER A 11 -4.41 6.14 -13.15
C SER A 11 -3.62 5.61 -14.33
N ASN A 12 -3.80 6.23 -15.51
CA ASN A 12 -3.01 5.91 -16.69
C ASN A 12 -1.60 6.54 -16.57
N THR A 13 -0.56 5.75 -16.81
CA THR A 13 0.83 6.21 -16.71
C THR A 13 1.39 6.77 -18.02
N ASN A 14 0.76 6.52 -19.18
CA ASN A 14 1.51 6.60 -20.44
C ASN A 14 1.06 7.62 -21.49
N VAL A 15 -0.14 8.21 -21.50
CA VAL A 15 -0.49 9.15 -22.62
C VAL A 15 -1.56 10.20 -22.27
N ASN A 16 -2.46 9.94 -21.36
CA ASN A 16 -3.48 10.91 -20.95
C ASN A 16 -3.61 10.89 -19.44
N ILE A 17 -3.55 12.05 -18.81
CA ILE A 17 -3.93 12.21 -17.41
C ILE A 17 -5.40 11.80 -17.29
N GLY A 18 -5.66 10.58 -16.87
CA GLY A 18 -6.99 10.02 -16.75
C GLY A 18 -7.09 9.03 -15.60
N VAL A 19 -8.24 9.03 -14.95
CA VAL A 19 -8.58 8.09 -13.89
C VAL A 19 -9.63 7.13 -14.41
N ASN A 20 -9.38 5.84 -14.29
CA ASN A 20 -10.32 4.78 -14.62
C ASN A 20 -10.96 4.24 -13.35
N VAL A 21 -12.28 4.23 -13.31
CA VAL A 21 -13.07 3.69 -12.20
C VAL A 21 -13.68 2.36 -12.62
N ILE A 22 -13.29 1.29 -11.93
CA ILE A 22 -13.70 -0.08 -12.24
C ILE A 22 -14.74 -0.56 -11.23
N LYS A 23 -15.95 -0.88 -11.74
CA LYS A 23 -17.10 -1.35 -10.95
C LYS A 23 -17.49 -2.80 -11.28
N SER A 24 -17.03 -3.34 -12.43
CA SER A 24 -17.41 -4.69 -12.89
C SER A 24 -16.77 -5.77 -12.01
N PRO A 25 -17.54 -6.65 -11.34
CA PRO A 25 -17.00 -7.68 -10.45
C PRO A 25 -15.98 -8.58 -11.12
N VAL A 26 -16.19 -8.95 -12.41
CA VAL A 26 -15.25 -9.80 -13.16
C VAL A 26 -13.93 -9.05 -13.43
N LYS A 27 -14.00 -7.76 -13.80
CA LYS A 27 -12.79 -6.95 -13.98
C LYS A 27 -12.03 -6.77 -12.66
N LEU A 28 -12.75 -6.55 -11.56
CA LEU A 28 -12.16 -6.44 -10.22
C LEU A 28 -11.39 -7.71 -9.84
N THR A 29 -12.01 -8.89 -10.05
CA THR A 29 -11.35 -10.19 -9.81
C THR A 29 -10.08 -10.34 -10.66
N ILE A 30 -10.15 -10.01 -11.96
CA ILE A 30 -8.98 -10.08 -12.85
C ILE A 30 -7.86 -9.15 -12.37
N LEU A 31 -8.19 -7.92 -11.99
CA LEU A 31 -7.22 -6.93 -11.54
C LEU A 31 -6.59 -7.29 -10.19
N GLU A 32 -7.35 -7.87 -9.26
CA GLU A 32 -6.83 -8.39 -7.99
C GLU A 32 -5.74 -9.45 -8.25
N MET A 33 -6.02 -10.43 -9.11
CA MET A 33 -5.05 -11.47 -9.45
C MET A 33 -3.80 -10.91 -10.15
N LEU A 34 -3.98 -9.96 -11.08
CA LEU A 34 -2.87 -9.35 -11.81
C LEU A 34 -2.03 -8.39 -10.97
N ARG A 35 -2.53 -7.91 -9.82
CA ARG A 35 -1.73 -7.16 -8.86
C ARG A 35 -0.75 -8.06 -8.11
N ASP A 36 -1.10 -9.31 -7.91
CA ASP A 36 -0.22 -10.27 -7.24
C ASP A 36 0.90 -10.75 -8.17
N ARG A 37 0.57 -11.04 -9.43
CA ARG A 37 1.55 -11.48 -10.43
C ARG A 37 1.01 -11.43 -11.87
N ASP A 38 1.91 -11.45 -12.84
CA ASP A 38 1.60 -11.64 -14.25
C ASP A 38 0.98 -13.02 -14.49
N MET A 39 -0.03 -13.11 -15.38
CA MET A 39 -0.76 -14.37 -15.62
C MET A 39 -1.06 -14.62 -17.09
N GLU A 40 -1.07 -15.92 -17.47
CA GLU A 40 -1.54 -16.35 -18.79
C GLU A 40 -3.06 -16.30 -18.92
N PHE A 41 -3.56 -16.24 -20.16
CA PHE A 41 -5.00 -16.20 -20.44
C PHE A 41 -5.78 -17.38 -19.83
N ASP A 42 -5.30 -18.62 -20.04
CA ASP A 42 -5.99 -19.81 -19.54
C ASP A 42 -5.99 -19.89 -18.00
N GLU A 43 -4.96 -19.36 -17.38
CA GLU A 43 -4.86 -19.23 -15.91
C GLU A 43 -5.90 -18.24 -15.37
N ILE A 44 -6.05 -17.06 -16.00
CA ILE A 44 -7.09 -16.08 -15.65
C ILE A 44 -8.49 -16.70 -15.83
N VAL A 45 -8.71 -17.43 -16.91
CA VAL A 45 -9.98 -18.13 -17.14
C VAL A 45 -10.28 -19.12 -16.02
N SER A 46 -9.31 -19.97 -15.68
CA SER A 46 -9.45 -20.97 -14.62
C SER A 46 -9.79 -20.33 -13.28
N ASN A 47 -9.05 -19.29 -12.88
CA ASN A 47 -9.20 -18.65 -11.57
C ASN A 47 -10.47 -17.77 -11.47
N THR A 48 -10.95 -17.20 -12.57
CA THR A 48 -12.21 -16.44 -12.56
C THR A 48 -13.46 -17.33 -12.56
N GLY A 49 -13.33 -18.59 -12.97
CA GLY A 49 -14.46 -19.49 -13.17
C GLY A 49 -15.44 -19.04 -14.26
N LYS A 50 -15.03 -18.11 -15.16
CA LYS A 50 -15.85 -17.58 -16.24
C LYS A 50 -15.49 -18.22 -17.59
N SER A 51 -16.39 -18.13 -18.57
CA SER A 51 -16.11 -18.62 -19.92
C SER A 51 -14.96 -17.87 -20.59
N LYS A 52 -14.22 -18.53 -21.49
CA LYS A 52 -13.14 -17.91 -22.28
C LYS A 52 -13.60 -16.65 -23.02
N SER A 53 -14.82 -16.67 -23.57
CA SER A 53 -15.40 -15.52 -24.26
C SER A 53 -15.62 -14.33 -23.33
N THR A 54 -16.16 -14.57 -22.12
CA THR A 54 -16.38 -13.53 -21.11
C THR A 54 -15.06 -12.90 -20.68
N VAL A 55 -14.07 -13.73 -20.32
CA VAL A 55 -12.75 -13.24 -19.90
C VAL A 55 -12.07 -12.45 -21.01
N SER A 56 -12.15 -12.94 -22.26
CA SER A 56 -11.57 -12.24 -23.43
C SER A 56 -12.15 -10.84 -23.63
N VAL A 57 -13.46 -10.67 -23.48
CA VAL A 57 -14.13 -9.37 -23.59
C VAL A 57 -13.65 -8.41 -22.49
N HIS A 58 -13.55 -8.89 -21.23
CA HIS A 58 -13.09 -8.06 -20.11
C HIS A 58 -11.62 -7.68 -20.22
N LEU A 59 -10.73 -8.61 -20.61
CA LEU A 59 -9.32 -8.33 -20.87
C LEU A 59 -9.13 -7.34 -22.02
N LYS A 60 -9.90 -7.48 -23.11
CA LYS A 60 -9.90 -6.51 -24.21
C LYS A 60 -10.26 -5.12 -23.71
N SER A 61 -11.36 -4.99 -22.97
CA SER A 61 -11.82 -3.71 -22.43
C SER A 61 -10.80 -3.08 -21.46
N LEU A 62 -10.19 -3.87 -20.54
CA LEU A 62 -9.15 -3.38 -19.62
C LEU A 62 -7.90 -2.92 -20.38
N ARG A 63 -7.54 -3.56 -21.47
CA ARG A 63 -6.43 -3.16 -22.32
C ARG A 63 -6.73 -1.87 -23.10
N GLU A 64 -7.92 -1.76 -23.66
CA GLU A 64 -8.36 -0.56 -24.39
C GLU A 64 -8.40 0.68 -23.49
N SER A 65 -8.70 0.50 -22.19
CA SER A 65 -8.59 1.57 -21.18
C SER A 65 -7.16 1.78 -20.66
N GLY A 66 -6.17 1.04 -21.13
CA GLY A 66 -4.76 1.21 -20.72
C GLY A 66 -4.43 0.68 -19.34
N ILE A 67 -5.37 0.00 -18.66
CA ILE A 67 -5.16 -0.50 -17.28
C ILE A 67 -4.23 -1.71 -17.28
N ILE A 68 -4.39 -2.61 -18.24
CA ILE A 68 -3.51 -3.78 -18.41
C ILE A 68 -2.84 -3.76 -19.77
N SER A 69 -1.75 -4.51 -19.87
CA SER A 69 -1.12 -4.86 -21.14
C SER A 69 -0.78 -6.34 -21.18
N TYR A 70 -0.14 -6.79 -22.23
CA TYR A 70 0.38 -8.15 -22.32
C TYR A 70 1.73 -8.18 -23.01
N LYS A 71 2.52 -9.20 -22.69
CA LYS A 71 3.73 -9.62 -23.40
C LYS A 71 3.52 -11.01 -23.98
N VAL A 72 4.24 -11.33 -25.04
CA VAL A 72 4.23 -12.68 -25.62
C VAL A 72 4.99 -13.63 -24.69
N HIS A 73 4.49 -14.83 -24.51
CA HIS A 73 5.14 -15.85 -23.68
C HIS A 73 6.49 -16.25 -24.32
N PRO A 74 7.60 -16.31 -23.56
CA PRO A 74 8.95 -16.48 -24.09
C PRO A 74 9.18 -17.83 -24.81
N VAL A 75 8.38 -18.86 -24.51
CA VAL A 75 8.52 -20.21 -25.07
C VAL A 75 7.43 -20.52 -26.12
N ASP A 76 6.23 -19.95 -26.00
CA ASP A 76 5.10 -20.17 -26.92
C ASP A 76 4.52 -18.83 -27.40
N ASN A 77 4.90 -18.39 -28.58
CA ASN A 77 4.49 -17.12 -29.17
C ASN A 77 2.97 -16.97 -29.40
N ARG A 78 2.19 -18.06 -29.26
CA ARG A 78 0.72 -18.02 -29.36
C ARG A 78 0.09 -17.59 -28.02
N LYS A 79 0.81 -17.69 -26.93
CA LYS A 79 0.33 -17.37 -25.58
C LYS A 79 0.68 -15.93 -25.20
N LYS A 80 -0.18 -15.33 -24.37
CA LYS A 80 -0.04 -13.97 -23.85
C LYS A 80 -0.01 -14.01 -22.33
N ILE A 81 0.93 -13.26 -21.75
CA ILE A 81 1.05 -13.04 -20.32
C ILE A 81 0.56 -11.62 -20.07
N PHE A 82 -0.53 -11.47 -19.30
CA PHE A 82 -1.14 -10.19 -18.95
C PHE A 82 -0.52 -9.63 -17.68
N TYR A 83 -0.39 -8.30 -17.61
CA TYR A 83 0.13 -7.57 -16.47
C TYR A 83 -0.54 -6.20 -16.31
N ILE A 84 -0.47 -5.63 -15.11
CA ILE A 84 -0.95 -4.27 -14.83
C ILE A 84 -0.01 -3.26 -15.50
N ASN A 85 -0.57 -2.35 -16.31
CA ASN A 85 0.14 -1.29 -17.02
C ASN A 85 -0.21 0.11 -16.51
N SER A 86 -0.99 0.20 -15.45
CA SER A 86 -1.44 1.45 -14.82
C SER A 86 -1.09 1.45 -13.33
N LYS A 87 -1.19 2.61 -12.70
CA LYS A 87 -0.99 2.71 -11.25
C LYS A 87 -2.33 2.54 -10.54
N TYR A 88 -2.43 1.57 -9.62
CA TYR A 88 -3.54 1.47 -8.69
C TYR A 88 -3.41 2.59 -7.64
N ILE A 89 -4.43 3.43 -7.51
CA ILE A 89 -4.40 4.61 -6.64
C ILE A 89 -5.34 4.51 -5.46
N GLY A 90 -6.31 3.60 -5.49
CA GLY A 90 -7.19 3.40 -4.36
C GLY A 90 -8.48 2.65 -4.71
N SER A 91 -9.34 2.55 -3.74
CA SER A 91 -10.67 1.96 -3.88
C SER A 91 -11.71 2.72 -3.05
N VAL A 92 -12.97 2.52 -3.39
CA VAL A 92 -14.10 2.95 -2.58
C VAL A 92 -14.89 1.70 -2.21
N ASP A 93 -14.98 1.43 -0.94
CA ASP A 93 -15.77 0.32 -0.41
C ASP A 93 -17.19 0.84 -0.12
N GLY A 94 -18.17 0.25 -0.80
CA GLY A 94 -19.59 0.58 -0.57
C GLY A 94 -20.24 -0.21 0.57
N SER A 95 -19.48 -1.00 1.29
CA SER A 95 -19.97 -1.70 2.49
C SER A 95 -20.05 -0.71 3.64
N ASP A 96 -21.18 -0.73 4.34
CA ASP A 96 -21.50 0.06 5.53
C ASP A 96 -20.34 0.10 6.55
N ASN A 97 -19.42 1.03 6.41
CA ASN A 97 -18.44 1.36 7.45
C ASN A 97 -19.07 2.18 8.59
N THR A 98 -20.37 2.04 8.81
CA THR A 98 -21.11 2.61 9.96
C THR A 98 -20.58 2.14 11.32
N GLN A 99 -19.55 1.29 11.38
CA GLN A 99 -18.90 0.90 12.63
C GLN A 99 -17.82 1.87 13.12
N ILE A 100 -17.33 2.79 12.29
CA ILE A 100 -16.57 3.93 12.79
C ILE A 100 -17.62 4.99 13.13
N GLN A 101 -18.09 4.96 14.37
CA GLN A 101 -19.11 5.87 14.88
C GLN A 101 -18.67 7.33 14.66
N GLU A 102 -19.60 8.22 14.33
CA GLU A 102 -19.44 9.68 14.27
C GLU A 102 -18.60 10.25 15.44
N THR A 103 -18.63 9.56 16.60
CA THR A 103 -17.87 9.86 17.80
C THR A 103 -16.34 9.83 17.64
N GLN A 104 -15.76 9.17 16.64
CA GLN A 104 -14.30 9.06 16.51
C GLN A 104 -13.68 10.17 15.66
N ALA A 105 -14.33 10.58 14.57
CA ALA A 105 -13.92 11.79 13.86
C ALA A 105 -14.10 13.04 14.77
N ASP A 106 -15.20 13.08 15.54
CA ASP A 106 -15.44 14.13 16.55
C ASP A 106 -14.40 14.11 17.67
N TYR A 107 -13.91 12.94 18.08
CA TYR A 107 -12.85 12.81 19.08
C TYR A 107 -11.53 13.41 18.57
N LEU A 108 -11.14 13.09 17.34
CA LEU A 108 -9.94 13.65 16.73
C LEU A 108 -10.04 15.17 16.54
N VAL A 109 -11.20 15.66 16.07
CA VAL A 109 -11.43 17.10 15.91
C VAL A 109 -11.40 17.84 17.25
N LYS A 110 -11.92 17.23 18.33
CA LYS A 110 -11.85 17.81 19.69
C LYS A 110 -10.41 17.86 20.22
N ASN A 111 -9.59 16.86 19.91
CA ASN A 111 -8.19 16.82 20.32
C ASN A 111 -7.29 17.81 19.55
N ILE A 112 -7.75 18.36 18.41
CA ILE A 112 -7.05 19.46 17.71
C ILE A 112 -6.96 20.72 18.59
N VAL A 113 -7.81 20.84 19.59
CA VAL A 113 -7.86 22.00 20.50
C VAL A 113 -6.94 21.83 21.71
N ASP A 114 -6.47 20.62 22.00
CA ASP A 114 -5.53 20.37 23.08
C ASP A 114 -4.11 20.84 22.68
N GLU A 115 -3.52 21.72 23.50
CA GLU A 115 -2.30 22.47 23.20
C GLU A 115 -1.02 21.60 23.02
N ASP A 116 -1.07 20.30 23.34
CA ASP A 116 0.10 19.41 23.36
C ASP A 116 0.28 18.59 22.06
N ALA A 117 -0.64 18.63 21.11
CA ALA A 117 -0.56 17.80 19.90
C ALA A 117 -0.06 18.61 18.68
N GLU A 118 0.91 18.04 17.95
CA GLU A 118 1.39 18.60 16.69
C GLU A 118 0.26 18.70 15.66
N PHE A 119 -0.07 19.92 15.23
CA PHE A 119 -1.16 20.18 14.30
C PHE A 119 -1.09 19.34 13.02
N SER A 120 0.11 19.13 12.49
CA SER A 120 0.34 18.30 11.28
C SER A 120 -0.09 16.85 11.48
N THR A 121 0.20 16.27 12.64
CA THR A 121 -0.19 14.92 13.02
C THR A 121 -1.71 14.81 13.16
N LEU A 122 -2.32 15.73 13.86
CA LEU A 122 -3.78 15.78 14.01
C LEU A 122 -4.49 15.94 12.67
N LEU A 123 -4.01 16.85 11.82
CA LEU A 123 -4.56 17.05 10.47
C LEU A 123 -4.49 15.77 9.64
N PHE A 124 -3.34 15.09 9.66
CA PHE A 124 -3.14 13.84 8.93
C PHE A 124 -4.08 12.73 9.42
N HIS A 125 -4.17 12.55 10.74
CA HIS A 125 -5.07 11.57 11.34
C HIS A 125 -6.54 11.87 11.06
N THR A 126 -6.95 13.12 11.19
CA THR A 126 -8.34 13.55 10.90
C THR A 126 -8.69 13.27 9.45
N LEU A 127 -7.82 13.67 8.52
CA LEU A 127 -8.03 13.40 7.09
C LEU A 127 -8.13 11.88 6.81
N LYS A 128 -7.21 11.10 7.37
CA LYS A 128 -7.18 9.64 7.18
C LYS A 128 -8.41 8.97 7.78
N ALA A 129 -8.82 9.37 8.99
CA ALA A 129 -10.03 8.86 9.63
C ALA A 129 -11.30 9.18 8.84
N MET A 130 -11.42 10.40 8.33
CA MET A 130 -12.56 10.79 7.47
C MET A 130 -12.60 9.98 6.17
N LEU A 131 -11.46 9.75 5.53
CA LEU A 131 -11.40 8.93 4.32
C LEU A 131 -11.82 7.48 4.59
N ILE A 132 -11.37 6.91 5.71
CA ILE A 132 -11.78 5.57 6.15
C ILE A 132 -13.29 5.53 6.40
N GLN A 133 -13.85 6.54 7.08
CA GLN A 133 -15.28 6.65 7.36
C GLN A 133 -16.12 6.70 6.07
N GLU A 134 -15.64 7.43 5.06
CA GLU A 134 -16.27 7.48 3.73
C GLU A 134 -16.00 6.23 2.87
N GLY A 135 -15.32 5.23 3.40
CA GLY A 135 -14.96 4.00 2.67
C GLY A 135 -13.92 4.25 1.57
N ILE A 136 -13.18 5.35 1.63
CA ILE A 136 -12.15 5.70 0.65
C ILE A 136 -10.79 5.16 1.13
N ASN A 137 -10.27 4.18 0.43
CA ASN A 137 -8.94 3.62 0.68
C ASN A 137 -7.90 4.30 -0.22
N ILE A 138 -6.97 5.03 0.41
CA ILE A 138 -5.83 5.70 -0.24
C ILE A 138 -4.48 5.04 0.10
N ASP A 139 -4.47 3.89 0.75
CA ASP A 139 -3.24 3.19 1.17
C ASP A 139 -2.22 3.03 0.03
N PRO A 140 -2.62 2.71 -1.23
CA PRO A 140 -1.67 2.61 -2.33
C PRO A 140 -0.99 3.94 -2.67
N ILE A 141 -1.69 5.08 -2.49
CA ILE A 141 -1.11 6.42 -2.67
C ILE A 141 -0.12 6.69 -1.54
N LEU A 142 -0.48 6.39 -0.29
CA LEU A 142 0.39 6.59 0.86
C LEU A 142 1.67 5.76 0.72
N GLN A 143 1.56 4.46 0.40
CA GLN A 143 2.72 3.60 0.18
C GLN A 143 3.61 4.11 -0.96
N SER A 144 3.02 4.49 -2.09
CA SER A 144 3.79 5.05 -3.21
C SER A 144 4.47 6.38 -2.86
N THR A 145 3.81 7.23 -2.07
CA THR A 145 4.37 8.48 -1.57
C THR A 145 5.53 8.19 -0.62
N GLY A 146 5.33 7.27 0.32
CA GLY A 146 6.38 6.80 1.22
C GLY A 146 7.60 6.29 0.48
N ASN A 147 7.42 5.43 -0.53
CA ASN A 147 8.52 4.91 -1.34
C ASN A 147 9.33 6.03 -2.02
N SER A 148 8.64 7.03 -2.56
CA SER A 148 9.29 8.20 -3.16
C SER A 148 10.07 9.02 -2.13
N ILE A 149 9.51 9.20 -0.93
CA ILE A 149 10.19 9.87 0.18
C ILE A 149 11.43 9.08 0.60
N GLY A 150 11.30 7.76 0.84
CA GLY A 150 12.40 6.89 1.24
C GLY A 150 13.58 6.98 0.30
N LYS A 151 13.35 6.85 -1.00
CA LYS A 151 14.38 7.03 -2.04
C LYS A 151 15.02 8.41 -2.02
N SER A 152 14.22 9.46 -1.81
CA SER A 152 14.72 10.84 -1.81
C SER A 152 15.61 11.17 -0.62
N ILE A 153 15.32 10.58 0.54
CA ILE A 153 16.12 10.82 1.77
C ILE A 153 17.30 9.87 1.92
N PHE A 154 17.34 8.78 1.15
CA PHE A 154 18.33 7.71 1.27
C PHE A 154 19.76 8.23 1.36
N ASN A 155 20.21 9.03 0.38
CA ASN A 155 21.58 9.55 0.32
C ASN A 155 21.99 10.41 1.53
N LYS A 156 21.02 10.92 2.31
CA LYS A 156 21.28 11.71 3.52
C LYS A 156 21.50 10.84 4.75
N LEU A 157 21.02 9.61 4.70
CA LEU A 157 21.04 8.67 5.82
C LEU A 157 22.05 7.55 5.59
N TYR A 158 22.46 7.35 4.33
CA TYR A 158 23.27 6.23 3.89
C TYR A 158 24.62 6.18 4.60
N ASP A 159 24.98 4.99 5.00
CA ASP A 159 26.31 4.56 5.41
C ASP A 159 26.50 3.12 4.91
N ASP A 160 27.72 2.70 4.59
CA ASP A 160 28.01 1.33 4.17
C ASP A 160 27.80 0.31 5.32
N ASP A 161 27.91 0.78 6.57
CA ASP A 161 27.59 0.01 7.76
C ASP A 161 26.10 0.07 8.05
N LEU A 162 25.43 -1.08 8.05
CA LEU A 162 23.99 -1.19 8.29
C LEU A 162 23.59 -0.66 9.66
N ASP A 163 24.38 -0.90 10.70
CA ASP A 163 24.06 -0.40 12.06
C ASP A 163 24.11 1.13 12.11
N VAL A 164 25.09 1.75 11.44
CA VAL A 164 25.20 3.20 11.32
C VAL A 164 24.01 3.76 10.52
N PHE A 165 23.68 3.14 9.39
CA PHE A 165 22.50 3.53 8.60
C PHE A 165 21.20 3.48 9.42
N MET A 166 21.00 2.39 10.19
CA MET A 166 19.85 2.24 11.07
C MET A 166 19.78 3.31 12.17
N ASN A 167 20.94 3.65 12.75
CA ASN A 167 21.01 4.73 13.75
C ASN A 167 20.68 6.10 13.13
N ASN A 168 21.22 6.39 11.94
CA ASN A 168 20.90 7.62 11.21
C ASN A 168 19.40 7.71 10.91
N LEU A 169 18.77 6.58 10.56
CA LEU A 169 17.35 6.50 10.32
C LEU A 169 16.54 6.74 11.59
N ALA A 170 16.93 6.14 12.74
CA ALA A 170 16.25 6.36 14.01
C ALA A 170 16.31 7.82 14.46
N GLU A 171 17.48 8.45 14.36
CA GLU A 171 17.65 9.87 14.66
C GLU A 171 16.81 10.76 13.74
N PHE A 172 16.78 10.44 12.45
CA PHE A 172 15.94 11.16 11.50
C PHE A 172 14.47 11.05 11.87
N TRP A 173 14.00 9.84 12.19
CA TRP A 173 12.61 9.56 12.55
C TRP A 173 12.18 10.38 13.76
N GLN A 174 12.96 10.30 14.84
CA GLN A 174 12.69 11.04 16.07
C GLN A 174 12.71 12.56 15.84
N ARG A 175 13.73 13.07 15.14
CA ARG A 175 13.86 14.51 14.84
C ARG A 175 12.70 15.04 13.97
N LYS A 176 12.07 14.19 13.17
CA LYS A 176 10.93 14.54 12.32
C LYS A 176 9.58 14.34 13.00
N GLY A 177 9.56 13.88 14.24
CA GLY A 177 8.30 13.62 14.96
C GLY A 177 7.52 12.43 14.41
N LEU A 178 8.19 11.46 13.75
CA LEU A 178 7.55 10.30 13.16
C LEU A 178 7.39 9.13 14.14
N GLY A 179 7.91 9.28 15.36
CA GLY A 179 7.95 8.27 16.40
C GLY A 179 9.39 7.87 16.76
N ARG A 180 9.53 6.78 17.48
CA ARG A 180 10.83 6.24 17.92
C ARG A 180 11.04 4.86 17.31
N LEU A 181 12.15 4.67 16.58
CA LEU A 181 12.51 3.40 15.97
C LEU A 181 13.44 2.57 16.85
N THR A 182 13.26 1.26 16.82
CA THR A 182 14.22 0.26 17.23
C THR A 182 14.31 -0.85 16.19
N PHE A 183 15.46 -1.52 16.12
CA PHE A 183 15.75 -2.49 15.07
C PHE A 183 16.17 -3.83 15.67
N ASN A 184 15.79 -4.91 15.00
CA ASN A 184 16.32 -6.23 15.24
C ASN A 184 16.84 -6.80 13.90
N ILE A 185 18.16 -6.94 13.79
CA ILE A 185 18.82 -7.42 12.60
C ILE A 185 19.11 -8.92 12.79
N GLY A 186 18.32 -9.76 12.12
CA GLY A 186 18.43 -11.21 12.11
C GLY A 186 18.35 -11.75 10.68
N GLN A 187 17.73 -12.91 10.50
CA GLN A 187 17.42 -13.42 9.16
C GLN A 187 16.45 -12.51 8.40
N ILE A 188 15.57 -11.83 9.13
CA ILE A 188 14.67 -10.80 8.66
C ILE A 188 14.94 -9.55 9.49
N ILE A 189 15.07 -8.41 8.84
CA ILE A 189 15.18 -7.13 9.54
C ILE A 189 13.79 -6.75 10.03
N LYS A 190 13.67 -6.51 11.34
CA LYS A 190 12.44 -6.01 11.96
C LYS A 190 12.65 -4.60 12.45
N ILE A 191 11.77 -3.70 12.02
CA ILE A 191 11.70 -2.31 12.46
C ILE A 191 10.50 -2.18 13.37
N THR A 192 10.71 -1.70 14.59
CA THR A 192 9.64 -1.40 15.54
C THR A 192 9.50 0.10 15.70
N THR A 193 8.30 0.63 15.50
CA THR A 193 7.95 2.02 15.70
C THR A 193 7.05 2.17 16.91
N TYR A 194 7.49 2.99 17.88
CA TYR A 194 6.69 3.44 19.01
C TYR A 194 6.24 4.88 18.75
N ASP A 195 5.12 5.28 19.33
CA ASP A 195 4.55 6.63 19.19
C ASP A 195 4.40 6.99 17.69
N CYS A 196 3.80 6.03 16.92
CA CYS A 196 3.75 6.11 15.47
C CYS A 196 2.83 7.24 15.00
N PHE A 197 3.39 8.24 14.34
CA PHE A 197 2.66 9.41 13.84
C PHE A 197 1.54 9.04 12.86
N GLU A 198 1.64 7.88 12.18
CA GLU A 198 0.68 7.52 11.13
C GLU A 198 -0.60 6.91 11.67
N CYS A 199 -0.56 6.25 12.84
CA CYS A 199 -1.69 5.43 13.28
C CYS A 199 -2.03 5.48 14.78
N GLU A 200 -1.22 6.08 15.64
CA GLU A 200 -1.41 6.03 17.11
C GLU A 200 -2.80 6.53 17.55
N LEU A 201 -3.29 7.60 16.91
CA LEU A 201 -4.59 8.22 17.22
C LEU A 201 -5.74 7.65 16.35
N LEU A 202 -5.46 6.71 15.45
CA LEU A 202 -6.50 6.12 14.61
C LEU A 202 -7.35 5.09 15.38
N PRO A 203 -8.60 4.89 14.97
CA PRO A 203 -9.46 3.87 15.55
C PRO A 203 -8.91 2.45 15.30
N LYS A 204 -9.20 1.54 16.23
CA LYS A 204 -8.84 0.13 16.09
C LYS A 204 -9.74 -0.54 15.04
N THR A 205 -9.19 -0.78 13.86
CA THR A 205 -9.89 -1.39 12.71
C THR A 205 -9.60 -2.89 12.56
N GLY A 206 -8.65 -3.43 13.33
CA GLY A 206 -8.15 -4.80 13.19
C GLY A 206 -7.28 -5.03 11.94
N LYS A 207 -6.87 -3.96 11.25
CA LYS A 207 -6.05 -4.03 10.03
C LYS A 207 -4.85 -3.11 10.15
N PRO A 208 -3.73 -3.40 9.43
CA PRO A 208 -2.59 -2.50 9.31
C PRO A 208 -3.02 -1.14 8.74
N ALA A 209 -2.33 -0.07 9.15
CA ALA A 209 -2.65 1.28 8.69
C ALA A 209 -1.43 2.13 8.31
N CYS A 210 -0.20 1.65 8.53
CA CYS A 210 1.02 2.45 8.32
C CYS A 210 1.61 2.25 6.92
N PHE A 211 0.82 2.58 5.90
CA PHE A 211 1.23 2.41 4.51
C PHE A 211 2.26 3.43 4.05
N LEU A 212 2.26 4.64 4.61
CA LEU A 212 3.29 5.64 4.33
C LEU A 212 4.64 5.18 4.89
N ASP A 213 4.68 4.72 6.14
CA ASP A 213 5.88 4.16 6.78
C ASP A 213 6.38 2.93 6.03
N THR A 214 5.48 1.99 5.69
CA THR A 214 5.78 0.82 4.86
C THR A 214 6.47 1.25 3.57
N GLY A 215 5.93 2.24 2.87
CA GLY A 215 6.52 2.76 1.64
C GLY A 215 7.88 3.41 1.85
N ILE A 216 8.06 4.20 2.92
CA ILE A 216 9.36 4.84 3.23
C ILE A 216 10.43 3.77 3.45
N PHE A 217 10.13 2.74 4.25
CA PHE A 217 11.05 1.63 4.49
C PHE A 217 11.33 0.84 3.20
N GLU A 218 10.33 0.55 2.37
CA GLU A 218 10.56 -0.08 1.05
C GLU A 218 11.51 0.74 0.18
N GLY A 219 11.31 2.06 0.11
CA GLY A 219 12.16 2.96 -0.66
C GLY A 219 13.60 2.96 -0.16
N LEU A 220 13.80 3.12 1.15
CA LEU A 220 15.13 3.15 1.79
C LEU A 220 15.88 1.83 1.59
N PHE A 221 15.27 0.70 1.90
CA PHE A 221 15.94 -0.60 1.82
C PHE A 221 16.11 -1.12 0.40
N THR A 222 15.24 -0.70 -0.55
CA THR A 222 15.47 -0.97 -1.97
C THR A 222 16.77 -0.30 -2.45
N GLU A 223 17.00 0.96 -2.08
CA GLU A 223 18.25 1.66 -2.41
C GLU A 223 19.45 1.05 -1.66
N PHE A 224 19.30 0.72 -0.37
CA PHE A 224 20.37 0.15 0.45
C PHE A 224 20.87 -1.19 -0.09
N PHE A 225 19.95 -2.11 -0.40
CA PHE A 225 20.31 -3.44 -0.90
C PHE A 225 20.54 -3.46 -2.43
N ASN A 226 20.20 -2.40 -3.14
CA ASN A 226 20.16 -2.37 -4.61
C ASN A 226 19.33 -3.53 -5.19
N LEU A 227 18.26 -3.91 -4.51
CA LEU A 227 17.34 -4.99 -4.86
C LEU A 227 15.91 -4.58 -4.48
N PRO A 228 14.89 -5.03 -5.20
CA PRO A 228 13.50 -4.84 -4.77
C PRO A 228 13.29 -5.43 -3.37
N VAL A 229 12.63 -4.66 -2.52
CA VAL A 229 12.30 -5.04 -1.14
C VAL A 229 10.81 -4.96 -0.96
N LYS A 230 10.26 -5.91 -0.22
CA LYS A 230 8.89 -5.88 0.29
C LYS A 230 8.94 -5.61 1.79
N VAL A 231 8.11 -4.71 2.28
CA VAL A 231 7.92 -4.45 3.70
C VAL A 231 6.51 -4.83 4.10
N ILE A 232 6.39 -5.57 5.19
CA ILE A 232 5.10 -6.06 5.71
C ILE A 232 4.91 -5.55 7.12
N GLU A 233 3.85 -4.80 7.36
CA GLU A 233 3.44 -4.42 8.71
C GLU A 233 2.75 -5.62 9.37
N THR A 234 3.34 -6.15 10.45
CA THR A 234 2.88 -7.34 11.16
C THR A 234 2.19 -7.04 12.49
N GLN A 235 2.43 -5.85 13.06
CA GLN A 235 1.75 -5.30 14.24
C GLN A 235 1.46 -3.83 14.01
N CYS A 236 0.32 -3.33 14.54
CA CYS A 236 -0.11 -1.94 14.39
C CYS A 236 -1.04 -1.52 15.54
N TYR A 237 -1.01 -0.26 15.94
CA TYR A 237 -1.98 0.30 16.90
C TYR A 237 -3.43 0.08 16.46
N THR A 238 -3.71 0.20 15.17
CA THR A 238 -5.05 -0.05 14.60
C THR A 238 -5.44 -1.53 14.63
N MET A 239 -4.49 -2.45 14.78
CA MET A 239 -4.74 -3.88 15.01
C MET A 239 -4.96 -4.20 16.48
N GLY A 240 -4.66 -3.27 17.39
CA GLY A 240 -4.78 -3.42 18.83
C GLY A 240 -3.45 -3.62 19.55
N ASP A 241 -2.34 -3.58 18.82
CA ASP A 241 -0.99 -3.67 19.39
C ASP A 241 -0.57 -2.34 20.04
N GLU A 242 0.49 -2.37 20.87
CA GLU A 242 1.08 -1.19 21.54
C GLU A 242 2.21 -0.53 20.74
N LYS A 243 2.45 -1.00 19.53
CA LYS A 243 3.53 -0.57 18.62
C LYS A 243 3.26 -1.05 17.21
N CYS A 244 3.96 -0.45 16.24
CA CYS A 244 4.00 -0.98 14.88
C CYS A 244 5.27 -1.79 14.65
N VAL A 245 5.17 -2.91 13.95
CA VAL A 245 6.32 -3.76 13.58
C VAL A 245 6.27 -4.01 12.08
N PHE A 246 7.41 -3.74 11.42
CA PHE A 246 7.60 -3.94 9.99
C PHE A 246 8.70 -4.98 9.75
N GLU A 247 8.43 -5.93 8.89
CA GLU A 247 9.39 -6.93 8.43
C GLU A 247 9.86 -6.58 7.02
N VAL A 248 11.18 -6.51 6.84
CA VAL A 248 11.84 -6.11 5.58
C VAL A 248 12.35 -7.36 4.87
N GLU A 249 11.77 -7.69 3.72
CA GLU A 249 12.09 -8.87 2.93
C GLU A 249 12.68 -8.48 1.58
N PRO A 250 13.99 -8.67 1.35
CA PRO A 250 14.58 -8.51 0.01
C PRO A 250 14.02 -9.55 -0.97
N LEU A 251 13.54 -9.10 -2.13
CA LEU A 251 12.98 -9.97 -3.17
C LEU A 251 14.11 -10.45 -4.10
N GLY A 252 14.25 -11.76 -4.26
CA GLY A 252 15.19 -12.35 -5.21
C GLY A 252 16.42 -13.03 -4.61
N ILE A 253 16.60 -13.02 -3.31
CA ILE A 253 17.55 -13.89 -2.62
C ILE A 253 16.85 -15.25 -2.47
N LYS A 254 17.16 -16.19 -3.38
CA LYS A 254 16.77 -17.59 -3.16
C LYS A 254 17.58 -18.11 -1.99
N SER A 255 16.90 -18.43 -0.90
CA SER A 255 17.42 -19.20 0.23
C SER A 255 17.92 -20.59 -0.19
#